data_543c5c3676c284c0edd948650d73e668
#
_entry.id   543c5c3676c284c0edd948650d73e668
#
_cell.length_a   1.000
_cell.length_b   1.000
_cell.length_c   1.000
_cell.angle_alpha   90.00
_cell.angle_beta   90.00
_cell.angle_gamma   90.00
#
_symmetry.space_group_name_H-M   'P 1'
#
loop_
_entity.id
_entity.type
_entity.pdbx_description
1 polymer ?
#
loop_
_entity_poly.entity_id
_entity_poly.type
_entity_poly.pdbx_seq_one_letter_code
_entity_poly.pdbx_strand_id
1 'polypeptide(L)'
;MGEHAKSEWNLLLPVLAMVAFPFIRYGIGYDAIDSAFLIAAVPLLVFPAILILGQIYKGTDMWKSQLKEGGIVALAALAITLSLTVWLLIEFLYHHADFGDQGNVFDWISFDILSHQSSSWELAGSGDEFGFTIGFGIWIDAVSLTILFVAAFLCFLICWCAIGYMTTDPINEDRNHRFFAEFV
;
A
#
# COMPACT_ATOMS: atom_id res chain seq x y z
N MET A 1 -24.25 13.61 25.34
CA MET A 1 -23.87 12.18 25.21
C MET A 1 -23.80 11.67 23.76
N GLY A 2 -24.37 12.37 22.77
CA GLY A 2 -24.40 11.92 21.37
C GLY A 2 -23.18 12.25 20.51
N GLU A 3 -22.41 13.29 20.83
CA GLU A 3 -21.27 13.69 20.00
C GLU A 3 -20.00 12.86 20.25
N HIS A 4 -19.74 12.45 21.49
CA HIS A 4 -18.61 11.56 21.77
C HIS A 4 -18.77 10.17 21.12
N ALA A 5 -19.97 9.62 21.07
CA ALA A 5 -20.22 8.34 20.43
C ALA A 5 -20.00 8.37 18.90
N LYS A 6 -20.33 9.49 18.22
CA LYS A 6 -20.09 9.64 16.77
C LYS A 6 -18.60 9.73 16.41
N SER A 7 -17.76 10.26 17.29
CA SER A 7 -16.32 10.36 17.06
C SER A 7 -15.60 9.01 17.11
N GLU A 8 -16.11 8.05 17.88
CA GLU A 8 -15.45 6.75 18.03
C GLU A 8 -15.70 5.82 16.83
N TRP A 9 -16.86 5.93 16.18
CA TRP A 9 -17.17 5.12 14.99
C TRP A 9 -16.23 5.39 13.81
N ASN A 10 -15.70 6.60 13.70
CA ASN A 10 -14.79 6.97 12.62
C ASN A 10 -13.42 6.26 12.73
N LEU A 11 -12.98 5.93 13.94
CA LEU A 11 -11.76 5.17 14.18
C LEU A 11 -11.94 3.66 13.92
N LEU A 12 -13.18 3.17 13.91
CA LEU A 12 -13.45 1.78 13.55
C LEU A 12 -13.26 1.51 12.06
N LEU A 13 -13.43 2.52 11.21
CA LEU A 13 -13.29 2.38 9.76
C LEU A 13 -11.88 1.91 9.33
N PRO A 14 -10.78 2.50 9.82
CA PRO A 14 -9.44 1.98 9.55
C PRO A 14 -9.23 0.55 10.05
N VAL A 15 -9.77 0.23 11.23
CA VAL A 15 -9.65 -1.14 11.80
C VAL A 15 -10.42 -2.16 10.97
N LEU A 16 -11.64 -1.80 10.53
CA LEU A 16 -12.42 -2.64 9.63
C LEU A 16 -11.72 -2.82 8.28
N ALA A 17 -11.17 -1.74 7.71
CA ALA A 17 -10.41 -1.82 6.47
C ALA A 17 -9.18 -2.72 6.61
N MET A 18 -8.46 -2.61 7.73
CA MET A 18 -7.30 -3.44 8.04
C MET A 18 -7.63 -4.93 8.03
N VAL A 19 -8.75 -5.32 8.63
CA VAL A 19 -9.14 -6.74 8.74
C VAL A 19 -9.83 -7.22 7.47
N ALA A 20 -10.75 -6.45 6.92
CA ALA A 20 -11.58 -6.88 5.80
C ALA A 20 -10.80 -7.02 4.49
N PHE A 21 -9.83 -6.15 4.24
CA PHE A 21 -9.16 -6.08 2.95
C PHE A 21 -8.40 -7.36 2.57
N PRO A 22 -7.55 -7.95 3.43
CA PRO A 22 -6.88 -9.22 3.13
C PRO A 22 -7.89 -10.36 2.92
N PHE A 23 -8.95 -10.43 3.73
CA PHE A 23 -9.99 -11.46 3.58
C PHE A 23 -10.76 -11.34 2.27
N ILE A 24 -11.06 -10.12 1.83
CA ILE A 24 -11.72 -9.87 0.55
C ILE A 24 -10.80 -10.32 -0.60
N ARG A 25 -9.52 -9.97 -0.55
CA ARG A 25 -8.54 -10.37 -1.57
C ARG A 25 -8.39 -11.90 -1.65
N TYR A 26 -8.22 -12.55 -0.51
CA TYR A 26 -8.17 -14.00 -0.43
C TYR A 26 -9.44 -14.66 -0.96
N GLY A 27 -10.62 -14.13 -0.61
CA GLY A 27 -11.92 -14.63 -1.07
C GLY A 27 -12.15 -14.49 -2.58
N ILE A 28 -11.46 -13.56 -3.25
CA ILE A 28 -11.49 -13.39 -4.72
C ILE A 28 -10.48 -14.33 -5.40
N GLY A 29 -9.61 -15.01 -4.64
CA GLY A 29 -8.62 -15.95 -5.16
C GLY A 29 -7.25 -15.33 -5.49
N TYR A 30 -6.91 -14.22 -4.85
CA TYR A 30 -5.57 -13.63 -4.94
C TYR A 30 -4.72 -14.03 -3.75
N ASP A 31 -3.48 -14.42 -4.00
CA ASP A 31 -2.51 -14.72 -2.97
C ASP A 31 -1.84 -13.45 -2.40
N ALA A 32 -1.11 -13.60 -1.29
CA ALA A 32 -0.41 -12.50 -0.66
C ALA A 32 0.63 -11.88 -1.60
N ILE A 33 1.31 -12.70 -2.39
CA ILE A 33 2.32 -12.28 -3.37
C ILE A 33 1.68 -11.45 -4.48
N ASP A 34 0.56 -11.89 -5.05
CA ASP A 34 -0.19 -11.16 -6.07
C ASP A 34 -0.70 -9.82 -5.55
N SER A 35 -0.87 -9.73 -4.24
CA SER A 35 -1.33 -8.50 -3.57
C SER A 35 -0.19 -7.59 -3.12
N ALA A 36 1.06 -8.03 -3.24
CA ALA A 36 2.23 -7.29 -2.75
C ALA A 36 2.41 -5.91 -3.42
N PHE A 37 2.06 -5.78 -4.71
CA PHE A 37 2.12 -4.49 -5.40
C PHE A 37 1.20 -3.44 -4.77
N LEU A 38 0.09 -3.85 -4.13
CA LEU A 38 -0.86 -2.95 -3.48
C LEU A 38 -0.24 -2.27 -2.24
N ILE A 39 0.79 -2.87 -1.63
CA ILE A 39 1.49 -2.28 -0.49
C ILE A 39 2.08 -0.91 -0.87
N ALA A 40 2.61 -0.79 -2.08
CA ALA A 40 3.12 0.48 -2.60
C ALA A 40 2.03 1.29 -3.33
N ALA A 41 1.11 0.62 -4.02
CA ALA A 41 0.09 1.28 -4.82
C ALA A 41 -0.97 2.00 -3.96
N VAL A 42 -1.36 1.46 -2.81
CA VAL A 42 -2.37 2.07 -1.93
C VAL A 42 -1.92 3.45 -1.43
N PRO A 43 -0.75 3.63 -0.80
CA PRO A 43 -0.26 4.96 -0.43
C PRO A 43 -0.14 5.90 -1.62
N LEU A 44 0.45 5.42 -2.72
CA LEU A 44 0.66 6.22 -3.93
C LEU A 44 -0.65 6.76 -4.54
N LEU A 45 -1.73 5.99 -4.50
CA LEU A 45 -3.04 6.42 -5.01
C LEU A 45 -3.80 7.31 -4.01
N VAL A 46 -3.63 7.06 -2.72
CA VAL A 46 -4.32 7.82 -1.67
C VAL A 46 -3.72 9.23 -1.52
N PHE A 47 -2.42 9.41 -1.76
CA PHE A 47 -1.78 10.72 -1.77
C PHE A 47 -2.54 11.77 -2.63
N PRO A 48 -2.69 11.59 -3.96
CA PRO A 48 -3.42 12.55 -4.78
C PRO A 48 -4.92 12.59 -4.45
N ALA A 49 -5.50 11.47 -4.00
CA ALA A 49 -6.90 11.44 -3.61
C ALA A 49 -7.19 12.38 -2.42
N ILE A 50 -6.36 12.38 -1.38
CA ILE A 50 -6.52 13.29 -0.24
C ILE A 50 -6.34 14.74 -0.68
N LEU A 51 -5.39 15.06 -1.56
CA LEU A 51 -5.19 16.42 -2.07
C LEU A 51 -6.41 16.91 -2.85
N ILE A 52 -6.96 16.10 -3.74
CA ILE A 52 -8.13 16.45 -4.54
C ILE A 52 -9.37 16.60 -3.66
N LEU A 53 -9.64 15.61 -2.78
CA LEU A 53 -10.77 15.66 -1.85
C LEU A 53 -10.67 16.85 -0.89
N GLY A 54 -9.46 17.13 -0.38
CA GLY A 54 -9.21 18.28 0.48
C GLY A 54 -9.51 19.62 -0.18
N GLN A 55 -9.28 19.75 -1.48
CA GLN A 55 -9.65 20.96 -2.22
C GLN A 55 -11.14 21.07 -2.51
N ILE A 56 -11.79 19.95 -2.87
CA ILE A 56 -13.23 19.92 -3.23
C ILE A 56 -14.09 20.14 -1.99
N TYR A 57 -13.78 19.45 -0.88
CA TYR A 57 -14.59 19.47 0.34
C TYR A 57 -14.11 20.45 1.40
N LYS A 58 -13.20 21.36 1.03
CA LYS A 58 -12.69 22.40 1.92
C LYS A 58 -13.84 23.22 2.54
N GLY A 59 -13.88 23.28 3.87
CA GLY A 59 -14.91 24.01 4.62
C GLY A 59 -16.21 23.24 4.91
N THR A 60 -16.34 21.99 4.44
CA THR A 60 -17.51 21.16 4.77
C THR A 60 -17.37 20.53 6.15
N ASP A 61 -18.44 20.59 6.96
CA ASP A 61 -18.44 20.03 8.31
C ASP A 61 -18.11 18.53 8.34
N MET A 62 -18.52 17.78 7.32
CA MET A 62 -18.20 16.36 7.18
C MET A 62 -16.68 16.14 7.04
N TRP A 63 -16.00 16.97 6.23
CA TRP A 63 -14.55 16.86 6.02
C TRP A 63 -13.77 17.18 7.30
N LYS A 64 -14.15 18.26 8.00
CA LYS A 64 -13.50 18.68 9.25
C LYS A 64 -13.78 17.74 10.42
N SER A 65 -15.03 17.40 10.63
CA SER A 65 -15.47 16.67 11.83
C SER A 65 -15.31 15.15 11.69
N GLN A 66 -15.76 14.57 10.56
CA GLN A 66 -15.80 13.12 10.40
C GLN A 66 -14.50 12.56 9.83
N LEU A 67 -13.96 13.16 8.77
CA LEU A 67 -12.76 12.69 8.10
C LEU A 67 -11.46 13.30 8.66
N LYS A 68 -11.59 14.23 9.62
CA LYS A 68 -10.45 14.94 10.24
C LYS A 68 -9.46 15.43 9.18
N GLU A 69 -10.02 16.11 8.18
CA GLU A 69 -9.27 16.69 7.06
C GLU A 69 -8.38 15.68 6.30
N GLY A 70 -8.87 14.46 6.13
CA GLY A 70 -8.17 13.39 5.42
C GLY A 70 -7.34 12.46 6.31
N GLY A 71 -7.16 12.78 7.60
CA GLY A 71 -6.39 11.95 8.51
C GLY A 71 -6.93 10.53 8.66
N ILE A 72 -8.26 10.36 8.68
CA ILE A 72 -8.88 9.02 8.74
C ILE A 72 -8.65 8.24 7.45
N VAL A 73 -8.66 8.91 6.29
CA VAL A 73 -8.40 8.29 4.99
C VAL A 73 -6.94 7.83 4.92
N ALA A 74 -6.00 8.69 5.35
CA ALA A 74 -4.58 8.35 5.46
C ALA A 74 -4.36 7.15 6.39
N LEU A 75 -4.98 7.17 7.57
CA LEU A 75 -4.87 6.07 8.53
C LEU A 75 -5.44 4.76 7.96
N ALA A 76 -6.57 4.81 7.23
CA ALA A 76 -7.15 3.64 6.60
C ALA A 76 -6.23 3.06 5.51
N ALA A 77 -5.60 3.90 4.71
CA ALA A 77 -4.62 3.47 3.71
C ALA A 77 -3.42 2.77 4.35
N LEU A 78 -2.83 3.39 5.39
CA LEU A 78 -1.71 2.80 6.12
C LEU A 78 -2.11 1.52 6.88
N ALA A 79 -3.34 1.43 7.38
CA ALA A 79 -3.87 0.21 7.98
C ALA A 79 -3.99 -0.93 6.97
N ILE A 80 -4.45 -0.65 5.75
CA ILE A 80 -4.50 -1.61 4.65
C ILE A 80 -3.08 -2.05 4.27
N THR A 81 -2.16 -1.10 4.11
CA THR A 81 -0.74 -1.39 3.81
C THR A 81 -0.12 -2.28 4.87
N LEU A 82 -0.33 -1.98 6.15
CA LEU A 82 0.15 -2.80 7.26
C LEU A 82 -0.45 -4.20 7.23
N SER A 83 -1.76 -4.34 7.00
CA SER A 83 -2.42 -5.65 6.96
C SER A 83 -1.94 -6.52 5.80
N LEU A 84 -1.71 -5.92 4.62
CA LEU A 84 -1.12 -6.63 3.49
C LEU A 84 0.32 -7.07 3.77
N THR A 85 1.09 -6.22 4.44
CA THR A 85 2.47 -6.56 4.85
C THR A 85 2.49 -7.70 5.86
N VAL A 86 1.58 -7.70 6.83
CA VAL A 86 1.44 -8.79 7.81
C VAL A 86 1.01 -10.09 7.10
N TRP A 87 0.07 -10.01 6.18
CA TRP A 87 -0.37 -11.17 5.40
C TRP A 87 0.79 -11.76 4.59
N LEU A 88 1.55 -10.91 3.88
CA LEU A 88 2.72 -11.34 3.12
C LEU A 88 3.81 -11.94 4.05
N LEU A 89 4.01 -11.36 5.24
CA LEU A 89 4.94 -11.90 6.23
C LEU A 89 4.52 -13.28 6.73
N ILE A 90 3.23 -13.47 7.00
CA ILE A 90 2.68 -14.77 7.42
C ILE A 90 2.88 -15.81 6.31
N GLU A 91 2.54 -15.47 5.08
CA GLU A 91 2.72 -16.35 3.91
C GLU A 91 4.18 -16.74 3.75
N PHE A 92 5.09 -15.77 3.83
CA PHE A 92 6.52 -16.03 3.79
C PHE A 92 7.01 -16.98 4.90
N LEU A 93 6.51 -16.83 6.12
CA LEU A 93 6.90 -17.69 7.24
C LEU A 93 6.38 -19.12 7.10
N TYR A 94 5.19 -19.32 6.51
CA TYR A 94 4.61 -20.63 6.32
C TYR A 94 5.16 -21.36 5.09
N HIS A 95 5.47 -20.63 4.02
CA HIS A 95 5.89 -21.17 2.73
C HIS A 95 7.33 -20.75 2.34
N HIS A 96 8.18 -20.46 3.35
CA HIS A 96 9.53 -19.99 3.07
C HIS A 96 10.37 -20.97 2.20
N ALA A 97 10.04 -22.26 2.20
CA ALA A 97 10.67 -23.26 1.35
C ALA A 97 10.38 -23.03 -0.15
N ASP A 98 9.22 -22.44 -0.46
CA ASP A 98 8.80 -22.11 -1.82
C ASP A 98 9.45 -20.82 -2.33
N PHE A 99 9.86 -19.94 -1.41
CA PHE A 99 10.56 -18.69 -1.74
C PHE A 99 12.06 -18.86 -1.99
N GLY A 100 12.62 -20.05 -1.73
CA GLY A 100 14.04 -20.34 -1.89
C GLY A 100 14.96 -19.58 -0.92
N ASP A 101 16.23 -20.01 -0.86
CA ASP A 101 17.23 -19.44 0.08
C ASP A 101 17.70 -18.03 -0.32
N GLN A 102 17.46 -17.60 -1.54
CA GLN A 102 17.98 -16.34 -2.10
C GLN A 102 16.92 -15.27 -2.35
N GLY A 103 15.67 -15.50 -1.96
CA GLY A 103 14.53 -14.63 -2.29
C GLY A 103 14.05 -14.86 -3.74
N ASN A 104 12.78 -14.57 -3.97
CA ASN A 104 12.20 -14.69 -5.30
C ASN A 104 11.91 -13.31 -5.89
N VAL A 105 12.18 -13.17 -7.19
CA VAL A 105 11.76 -12.01 -7.97
C VAL A 105 10.39 -12.32 -8.55
N PHE A 106 9.40 -11.48 -8.22
CA PHE A 106 8.08 -11.55 -8.81
C PHE A 106 7.91 -10.39 -9.78
N ASP A 107 7.83 -10.68 -11.05
CA ASP A 107 7.65 -9.69 -12.10
C ASP A 107 6.15 -9.38 -12.24
N TRP A 108 5.78 -8.12 -12.00
CA TRP A 108 4.40 -7.66 -12.24
C TRP A 108 4.15 -7.32 -13.71
N ILE A 109 5.15 -6.73 -14.35
CA ILE A 109 5.11 -6.33 -15.75
C ILE A 109 6.48 -6.60 -16.34
N SER A 110 6.53 -7.43 -17.36
CA SER A 110 7.74 -7.67 -18.15
C SER A 110 7.54 -7.16 -19.57
N PHE A 111 8.49 -6.37 -20.05
CA PHE A 111 8.53 -5.91 -21.42
C PHE A 111 9.69 -6.61 -22.13
N ASP A 112 9.37 -7.51 -23.05
CA ASP A 112 10.35 -8.13 -23.92
C ASP A 112 10.67 -7.17 -25.06
N ILE A 113 11.79 -6.47 -24.95
CA ILE A 113 12.33 -5.64 -26.02
C ILE A 113 13.24 -6.53 -26.86
N LEU A 114 12.77 -7.03 -27.99
CA LEU A 114 13.46 -7.92 -28.90
C LEU A 114 13.29 -9.43 -28.64
N SER A 115 12.22 -9.90 -28.03
CA SER A 115 11.79 -11.27 -28.33
C SER A 115 11.23 -11.30 -29.74
N HIS A 116 12.09 -11.01 -30.72
CA HIS A 116 11.73 -11.26 -32.08
C HIS A 116 11.74 -12.78 -32.25
N GLN A 117 10.56 -13.34 -32.30
CA GLN A 117 10.34 -14.63 -32.87
C GLN A 117 11.06 -14.66 -34.20
N SER A 118 12.29 -15.16 -34.18
CA SER A 118 13.11 -15.29 -35.38
C SER A 118 12.45 -16.31 -36.30
N SER A 119 11.49 -15.83 -37.07
CA SER A 119 11.16 -16.48 -38.27
C SER A 119 12.36 -16.35 -39.21
N SER A 120 13.11 -17.45 -39.38
CA SER A 120 13.78 -17.84 -40.62
C SER A 120 15.14 -17.25 -41.00
N TRP A 121 16.04 -16.94 -40.03
CA TRP A 121 17.47 -17.03 -40.42
C TRP A 121 18.31 -17.46 -39.22
N GLU A 122 18.19 -18.76 -38.96
CA GLU A 122 19.17 -19.47 -38.16
C GLU A 122 20.53 -19.36 -38.82
N LEU A 123 21.35 -18.43 -38.35
CA LEU A 123 22.78 -18.60 -38.55
C LEU A 123 23.21 -19.67 -37.55
N ALA A 124 23.38 -20.88 -38.08
CA ALA A 124 23.80 -22.03 -37.30
C ALA A 124 25.06 -21.70 -36.49
N GLY A 125 24.96 -21.66 -35.17
CA GLY A 125 26.16 -21.71 -34.37
C GLY A 125 26.20 -21.07 -32.99
N SER A 126 25.24 -20.29 -32.53
CA SER A 126 25.24 -19.86 -31.15
C SER A 126 23.82 -19.66 -30.67
N GLY A 127 23.38 -20.56 -29.81
CA GLY A 127 22.06 -20.50 -29.16
C GLY A 127 21.95 -19.46 -28.05
N ASP A 128 22.48 -18.28 -28.23
CA ASP A 128 22.27 -17.15 -27.34
C ASP A 128 21.14 -16.32 -27.93
N GLU A 129 19.93 -16.55 -27.39
CA GLU A 129 18.80 -15.65 -27.57
C GLU A 129 19.17 -14.30 -26.98
N PHE A 130 19.55 -13.35 -27.83
CA PHE A 130 19.72 -11.95 -27.43
C PHE A 130 18.35 -11.33 -27.21
N GLY A 131 17.68 -11.73 -26.13
CA GLY A 131 16.47 -11.09 -25.63
C GLY A 131 16.81 -10.21 -24.42
N PHE A 132 16.47 -8.92 -24.46
CA PHE A 132 16.56 -8.06 -23.31
C PHE A 132 15.17 -7.87 -22.73
N THR A 133 14.93 -8.45 -21.54
CA THR A 133 13.67 -8.33 -20.81
C THR A 133 13.83 -7.30 -19.72
N ILE A 134 12.98 -6.26 -19.72
CA ILE A 134 12.87 -5.33 -18.61
C ILE A 134 11.69 -5.78 -17.76
N GLY A 135 11.97 -6.32 -16.58
CA GLY A 135 10.96 -6.67 -15.58
C GLY A 135 10.80 -5.59 -14.54
N PHE A 136 9.56 -5.23 -14.23
CA PHE A 136 9.20 -4.48 -13.03
C PHE A 136 8.56 -5.45 -12.04
N GLY A 137 9.25 -5.73 -10.98
CA GLY A 137 8.81 -6.70 -9.99
C GLY A 137 9.25 -6.34 -8.59
N ILE A 138 9.03 -7.25 -7.69
CA ILE A 138 9.39 -7.12 -6.28
C ILE A 138 10.34 -8.26 -5.92
N TRP A 139 11.37 -7.92 -5.17
CA TRP A 139 12.27 -8.89 -4.56
C TRP A 139 11.84 -9.12 -3.12
N ILE A 140 11.43 -10.35 -2.80
CA ILE A 140 10.98 -10.72 -1.46
C ILE A 140 12.03 -11.62 -0.82
N ASP A 141 12.68 -11.10 0.22
CA ASP A 141 13.57 -11.82 1.11
C ASP A 141 13.24 -11.52 2.58
N ALA A 142 13.80 -12.28 3.50
CA ALA A 142 13.52 -12.13 4.93
C ALA A 142 13.89 -10.74 5.47
N VAL A 143 14.96 -10.13 4.94
CA VAL A 143 15.45 -8.83 5.38
C VAL A 143 14.54 -7.72 4.87
N SER A 144 14.23 -7.71 3.56
CA SER A 144 13.36 -6.71 2.96
C SER A 144 11.97 -6.72 3.58
N LEU A 145 11.42 -7.91 3.83
CA LEU A 145 10.10 -8.07 4.42
C LEU A 145 10.06 -7.63 5.89
N THR A 146 11.12 -7.89 6.66
CA THR A 146 11.21 -7.40 8.04
C THR A 146 11.29 -5.87 8.10
N ILE A 147 12.10 -5.26 7.24
CA ILE A 147 12.20 -3.80 7.15
C ILE A 147 10.86 -3.19 6.73
N LEU A 148 10.21 -3.77 5.73
CA LEU A 148 8.90 -3.34 5.25
C LEU A 148 7.84 -3.38 6.37
N PHE A 149 7.81 -4.47 7.14
CA PHE A 149 6.89 -4.59 8.28
C PHE A 149 7.14 -3.52 9.35
N VAL A 150 8.39 -3.32 9.75
CA VAL A 150 8.74 -2.29 10.74
C VAL A 150 8.37 -0.90 10.23
N ALA A 151 8.67 -0.59 8.98
CA ALA A 151 8.33 0.70 8.36
C ALA A 151 6.81 0.92 8.32
N ALA A 152 6.03 -0.04 7.82
CA ALA A 152 4.57 0.05 7.74
C ALA A 152 3.93 0.21 9.14
N PHE A 153 4.44 -0.53 10.13
CA PHE A 153 3.97 -0.44 11.51
C PHE A 153 4.25 0.92 12.14
N LEU A 154 5.47 1.45 11.98
CA LEU A 154 5.84 2.77 12.49
C LEU A 154 5.04 3.88 11.81
N CYS A 155 4.89 3.85 10.48
CA CYS A 155 4.09 4.82 9.75
C CYS A 155 2.64 4.82 10.23
N PHE A 156 2.05 3.65 10.42
CA PHE A 156 0.70 3.53 10.97
C PHE A 156 0.57 4.16 12.36
N LEU A 157 1.49 3.86 13.29
CA LEU A 157 1.48 4.44 14.64
C LEU A 157 1.67 5.96 14.64
N ILE A 158 2.61 6.46 13.84
CA ILE A 158 2.88 7.91 13.75
C ILE A 158 1.64 8.64 13.17
N CYS A 159 1.02 8.09 12.12
CA CYS A 159 -0.21 8.66 11.56
C CYS A 159 -1.34 8.70 12.60
N TRP A 160 -1.51 7.62 13.37
CA TRP A 160 -2.50 7.58 14.44
C TRP A 160 -2.28 8.70 15.47
N CYS A 161 -1.04 8.88 15.95
CA CYS A 161 -0.69 9.96 16.88
C CYS A 161 -0.87 11.35 16.23
N ALA A 162 -0.49 11.49 14.95
CA ALA A 162 -0.58 12.74 14.21
C ALA A 162 -2.02 13.23 14.07
N ILE A 163 -2.99 12.35 13.90
CA ILE A 163 -4.42 12.72 13.85
C ILE A 163 -4.84 13.45 15.13
N GLY A 164 -4.45 12.90 16.30
CA GLY A 164 -4.75 13.54 17.59
C GLY A 164 -4.10 14.91 17.75
N TYR A 165 -2.86 15.03 17.30
CA TYR A 165 -2.09 16.27 17.41
C TYR A 165 -2.59 17.36 16.45
N MET A 166 -2.73 17.04 15.16
CA MET A 166 -3.08 17.99 14.11
C MET A 166 -4.51 18.51 14.21
N THR A 167 -5.44 17.68 14.67
CA THR A 167 -6.85 18.11 14.81
C THR A 167 -7.10 19.08 15.95
N THR A 168 -6.14 19.25 16.87
CA THR A 168 -6.23 20.20 18.00
C THR A 168 -5.54 21.52 17.72
N ASP A 169 -4.82 21.66 16.61
CA ASP A 169 -4.08 22.88 16.27
C ASP A 169 -4.96 23.87 15.46
N PRO A 170 -5.39 25.00 16.05
CA PRO A 170 -6.25 25.98 15.38
C PRO A 170 -5.52 26.75 14.27
N ILE A 171 -4.18 26.74 14.24
CA ILE A 171 -3.39 27.50 13.26
C ILE A 171 -3.39 26.81 11.89
N ASN A 172 -3.46 25.49 11.89
CA ASN A 172 -3.36 24.66 10.68
C ASN A 172 -4.69 24.08 10.20
N GLU A 173 -5.82 24.47 10.81
CA GLU A 173 -7.15 23.89 10.58
C GLU A 173 -7.52 23.71 9.09
N ASP A 174 -7.07 24.60 8.21
CA ASP A 174 -7.38 24.51 6.77
C ASP A 174 -6.28 23.80 5.93
N ARG A 175 -5.19 23.37 6.53
CA ARG A 175 -4.01 22.83 5.85
C ARG A 175 -3.68 21.38 6.18
N ASN A 176 -4.37 20.79 7.15
CA ASN A 176 -4.09 19.43 7.63
C ASN A 176 -4.19 18.38 6.52
N HIS A 177 -5.06 18.57 5.51
CA HIS A 177 -5.18 17.66 4.39
C HIS A 177 -3.87 17.52 3.58
N ARG A 178 -3.05 18.58 3.50
CA ARG A 178 -1.73 18.51 2.83
C ARG A 178 -0.76 17.68 3.63
N PHE A 179 -0.73 17.89 4.95
CA PHE A 179 0.10 17.09 5.84
C PHE A 179 -0.24 15.60 5.74
N PHE A 180 -1.52 15.24 5.81
CA PHE A 180 -1.91 13.84 5.73
C PHE A 180 -1.70 13.23 4.34
N ALA A 181 -1.80 14.02 3.27
CA ALA A 181 -1.46 13.57 1.94
C ALA A 181 0.04 13.27 1.82
N GLU A 182 0.92 14.18 2.28
CA GLU A 182 2.37 13.99 2.22
C GLU A 182 2.87 12.88 3.15
N PHE A 183 2.08 12.54 4.18
CA PHE A 183 2.43 11.51 5.14
C PHE A 183 2.16 10.09 4.63
N VAL A 184 1.17 9.89 3.74
CA VAL A 184 0.80 8.59 3.17
C VAL A 184 1.74 8.20 2.04
#